data_0bd20dccaaa2383b0ada0b9c7a82f79d
#
_entry.id   0bd20dccaaa2383b0ada0b9c7a82f79d
#
_cell.length_a   1.000
_cell.length_b   1.000
_cell.length_c   1.000
_cell.angle_alpha   90.00
_cell.angle_beta   90.00
_cell.angle_gamma   90.00
#
_symmetry.space_group_name_H-M   'P 1'
#
loop_
_entity.id
_entity.type
_entity.pdbx_description
1 polymer ?
#
loop_
_entity_poly.entity_id
_entity_poly.type
_entity_poly.pdbx_seq_one_letter_code
_entity_poly.pdbx_strand_id
1 'polypeptide(L)'
;EMTVSRVSEEYIDNYLFWEYWDGNAWSPDISDSYSITQNISQEFSVSQISQDLYIAVFQLNGVGEDVAYRLGSSVIGPFGFFNKVWSAPESDLDPDYFAYNAKAHPHLSNEEKLLISYNVNSFEFSDHFSDAGLYRPRFISIPISELDTSFSEVTQEFHLPSKISISR
;
A
#
# COMPACT_ATOMS: atom_id res chain seq x y z
N GLU A 1 -3.06 -6.96 -5.16
CA GLU A 1 -2.10 -6.48 -6.17
C GLU A 1 -2.21 -4.97 -6.29
N MET A 2 -1.09 -4.32 -6.60
CA MET A 2 -1.03 -2.88 -6.86
C MET A 2 -0.65 -2.65 -8.32
N THR A 3 -1.42 -1.82 -9.01
CA THR A 3 -1.16 -1.35 -10.37
C THR A 3 -1.01 0.16 -10.37
N VAL A 4 -0.48 0.74 -11.42
CA VAL A 4 -0.32 2.19 -11.55
C VAL A 4 -0.97 2.69 -12.82
N SER A 5 -1.71 3.76 -12.69
CA SER A 5 -2.22 4.55 -13.81
C SER A 5 -1.79 6.00 -13.68
N ARG A 6 -1.77 6.70 -14.79
CA ARG A 6 -1.51 8.13 -14.85
C ARG A 6 -2.48 8.84 -15.79
N VAL A 7 -2.69 10.11 -15.54
CA VAL A 7 -3.45 11.00 -16.41
C VAL A 7 -2.97 12.44 -16.19
N SER A 8 -3.07 13.28 -17.19
CA SER A 8 -2.89 14.72 -17.03
C SER A 8 -4.03 15.30 -16.20
N GLU A 9 -3.75 16.27 -15.34
CA GLU A 9 -4.74 16.95 -14.49
C GLU A 9 -5.96 17.47 -15.30
N GLU A 10 -5.71 17.95 -16.50
CA GLU A 10 -6.75 18.44 -17.43
C GLU A 10 -7.79 17.37 -17.82
N TYR A 11 -7.41 16.07 -17.77
CA TYR A 11 -8.24 14.96 -18.24
C TYR A 11 -8.61 13.97 -17.14
N ILE A 12 -8.55 14.38 -15.88
CA ILE A 12 -8.74 13.46 -14.72
C ILE A 12 -10.15 12.81 -14.72
N ASP A 13 -11.14 13.48 -15.27
CA ASP A 13 -12.53 13.01 -15.40
C ASP A 13 -12.81 12.26 -16.72
N ASN A 14 -11.81 12.13 -17.60
CA ASN A 14 -11.97 11.49 -18.89
C ASN A 14 -11.05 10.26 -19.03
N TYR A 15 -11.60 9.08 -18.77
CA TYR A 15 -10.87 7.82 -18.79
C TYR A 15 -10.24 7.45 -20.14
N LEU A 16 -10.59 8.09 -21.23
CA LEU A 16 -9.98 7.87 -22.55
C LEU A 16 -8.53 8.38 -22.61
N PHE A 17 -8.11 9.23 -21.69
CA PHE A 17 -6.75 9.77 -21.59
C PHE A 17 -5.93 9.13 -20.48
N TRP A 18 -6.49 8.15 -19.78
CA TRP A 18 -5.75 7.43 -18.77
C TRP A 18 -4.81 6.41 -19.41
N GLU A 19 -3.61 6.31 -18.86
CA GLU A 19 -2.63 5.32 -19.24
C GLU A 19 -2.28 4.44 -18.05
N TYR A 20 -2.05 3.18 -18.33
CA TYR A 20 -1.79 2.12 -17.34
C TYR A 20 -0.39 1.56 -17.57
N TRP A 21 0.37 1.36 -16.49
CA TRP A 21 1.70 0.81 -16.56
C TRP A 21 1.65 -0.68 -16.89
N ASP A 22 2.28 -1.10 -18.00
CA ASP A 22 2.29 -2.49 -18.47
C ASP A 22 3.53 -3.28 -17.99
N GLY A 23 4.38 -2.66 -17.15
CA GLY A 23 5.66 -3.21 -16.70
C GLY A 23 6.87 -2.70 -17.49
N ASN A 24 6.65 -2.04 -18.64
CA ASN A 24 7.70 -1.50 -19.50
C ASN A 24 7.35 -0.13 -20.09
N ALA A 25 6.08 0.09 -20.42
CA ALA A 25 5.57 1.31 -21.03
C ALA A 25 4.17 1.67 -20.50
N TRP A 26 3.68 2.84 -20.88
CA TRP A 26 2.33 3.29 -20.60
C TRP A 26 1.38 2.88 -21.72
N SER A 27 0.36 2.08 -21.41
CA SER A 27 -0.68 1.61 -22.34
C SER A 27 -1.98 2.35 -22.12
N PRO A 28 -2.77 2.68 -23.16
CA PRO A 28 -4.11 3.18 -23.00
C PRO A 28 -5.14 2.09 -22.61
N ASP A 29 -4.77 0.81 -22.62
CA ASP A 29 -5.65 -0.30 -22.29
C ASP A 29 -5.44 -0.75 -20.83
N ILE A 30 -6.48 -0.66 -20.02
CA ILE A 30 -6.44 -1.11 -18.60
C ILE A 30 -6.12 -2.59 -18.48
N SER A 31 -6.45 -3.41 -19.47
CA SER A 31 -6.15 -4.86 -19.45
C SER A 31 -4.66 -5.18 -19.53
N ASP A 32 -3.85 -4.21 -19.93
CA ASP A 32 -2.39 -4.32 -19.95
C ASP A 32 -1.76 -3.99 -18.58
N SER A 33 -2.57 -3.62 -17.57
CA SER A 33 -2.07 -3.22 -16.25
C SER A 33 -1.18 -4.29 -15.63
N TYR A 34 0.05 -3.93 -15.30
CA TYR A 34 1.03 -4.78 -14.64
C TYR A 34 0.96 -4.64 -13.13
N SER A 35 1.01 -5.78 -12.42
CA SER A 35 1.09 -5.80 -10.97
C SER A 35 2.51 -5.48 -10.51
N ILE A 36 2.72 -4.32 -9.91
CA ILE A 36 4.03 -3.88 -9.42
C ILE A 36 4.36 -4.39 -8.02
N THR A 37 3.35 -4.85 -7.25
CA THR A 37 3.54 -5.56 -5.97
C THR A 37 2.26 -6.28 -5.54
N GLN A 38 2.40 -7.22 -4.60
CA GLN A 38 1.33 -8.06 -4.07
C GLN A 38 1.27 -8.00 -2.54
N ASN A 39 0.27 -8.65 -1.94
CA ASN A 39 0.04 -8.70 -0.48
C ASN A 39 -0.11 -7.31 0.15
N ILE A 40 -0.74 -6.41 -0.58
CA ILE A 40 -1.05 -5.04 -0.18
C ILE A 40 -2.57 -4.91 0.01
N SER A 41 -3.00 -4.07 0.95
CA SER A 41 -4.42 -3.74 1.13
C SER A 41 -4.97 -2.93 -0.05
N GLN A 42 -6.29 -2.84 -0.15
CA GLN A 42 -6.95 -1.97 -1.13
C GLN A 42 -6.70 -0.49 -0.82
N GLU A 43 -6.61 -0.16 0.45
CA GLU A 43 -6.31 1.18 0.95
C GLU A 43 -4.84 1.23 1.38
N PHE A 44 -4.06 2.07 0.77
CA PHE A 44 -2.63 2.27 1.02
C PHE A 44 -2.20 3.68 0.66
N SER A 45 -0.96 4.02 0.93
CA SER A 45 -0.32 5.24 0.44
C SER A 45 1.02 4.92 -0.21
N VAL A 46 1.37 5.67 -1.25
CA VAL A 46 2.73 5.72 -1.81
C VAL A 46 3.21 7.16 -1.71
N SER A 47 4.37 7.37 -1.12
CA SER A 47 4.92 8.70 -0.87
C SER A 47 6.41 8.73 -1.12
N GLN A 48 6.90 9.84 -1.65
CA GLN A 48 8.33 10.09 -1.72
C GLN A 48 8.83 10.56 -0.36
N ILE A 49 9.86 9.92 0.18
CA ILE A 49 10.46 10.26 1.49
C ILE A 49 11.87 10.83 1.38
N SER A 50 12.54 10.60 0.26
CA SER A 50 13.78 11.29 -0.11
C SER A 50 13.97 11.24 -1.62
N GLN A 51 15.05 11.83 -2.14
CA GLN A 51 15.38 11.70 -3.55
C GLN A 51 15.52 10.20 -3.91
N ASP A 52 14.79 9.78 -4.97
CA ASP A 52 14.79 8.41 -5.49
C ASP A 52 14.40 7.32 -4.47
N LEU A 53 13.69 7.70 -3.38
CA LEU A 53 13.19 6.75 -2.40
C LEU A 53 11.71 6.99 -2.10
N TYR A 54 10.91 5.97 -2.38
CA TYR A 54 9.47 5.94 -2.16
C TYR A 54 9.13 4.89 -1.11
N ILE A 55 8.10 5.18 -0.31
CA ILE A 55 7.54 4.26 0.66
C ILE A 55 6.08 3.97 0.32
N ALA A 56 5.73 2.70 0.20
CA ALA A 56 4.35 2.23 0.20
C ALA A 56 4.00 1.75 1.60
N VAL A 57 2.98 2.34 2.23
CA VAL A 57 2.47 1.92 3.56
C VAL A 57 1.07 1.35 3.40
N PHE A 58 0.83 0.19 4.00
CA PHE A 58 -0.41 -0.57 3.81
C PHE A 58 -0.69 -1.49 5.00
N GLN A 59 -1.94 -2.00 5.07
CA GLN A 59 -2.28 -3.11 5.93
C GLN A 59 -1.84 -4.41 5.24
N LEU A 60 -1.09 -5.25 5.94
CA LEU A 60 -0.59 -6.50 5.37
C LEU A 60 -1.75 -7.46 5.10
N ASN A 61 -1.80 -8.04 3.91
CA ASN A 61 -2.82 -8.99 3.45
C ASN A 61 -4.27 -8.46 3.44
N GLY A 62 -4.48 -7.14 3.46
CA GLY A 62 -5.81 -6.53 3.34
C GLY A 62 -6.32 -5.94 4.64
N VAL A 63 -6.85 -6.75 5.54
CA VAL A 63 -7.26 -6.39 6.91
C VAL A 63 -6.56 -7.33 7.90
N GLY A 64 -6.38 -6.87 9.13
CA GLY A 64 -5.69 -7.65 10.16
C GLY A 64 -4.99 -6.73 11.16
N GLU A 65 -3.99 -7.24 11.86
CA GLU A 65 -3.27 -6.47 12.89
C GLU A 65 -2.05 -5.71 12.35
N ASP A 66 -1.45 -6.19 11.26
CA ASP A 66 -0.12 -5.78 10.84
C ASP A 66 -0.12 -4.61 9.86
N VAL A 67 0.49 -3.50 10.27
CA VAL A 67 0.90 -2.40 9.39
C VAL A 67 2.29 -2.69 8.85
N ALA A 68 2.44 -2.57 7.54
CA ALA A 68 3.69 -2.84 6.86
C ALA A 68 4.05 -1.73 5.86
N TYR A 69 5.30 -1.73 5.44
CA TYR A 69 5.77 -0.88 4.35
C TYR A 69 6.65 -1.65 3.38
N ARG A 70 6.78 -1.10 2.18
CA ARG A 70 7.79 -1.45 1.18
C ARG A 70 8.51 -0.18 0.74
N LEU A 71 9.79 -0.30 0.44
CA LEU A 71 10.54 0.78 -0.20
C LEU A 71 10.67 0.51 -1.70
N GLY A 72 10.69 1.57 -2.49
CA GLY A 72 10.85 1.51 -3.94
C GLY A 72 11.64 2.69 -4.47
N SER A 73 12.23 2.53 -5.66
CA SER A 73 13.03 3.59 -6.31
C SER A 73 12.17 4.60 -7.08
N SER A 74 10.92 4.28 -7.35
CA SER A 74 9.97 5.16 -8.03
C SER A 74 8.52 4.80 -7.68
N VAL A 75 7.56 5.61 -8.15
CA VAL A 75 6.11 5.32 -7.99
C VAL A 75 5.66 4.06 -8.71
N ILE A 76 6.38 3.65 -9.74
CA ILE A 76 6.13 2.40 -10.49
C ILE A 76 7.03 1.25 -10.02
N GLY A 77 7.76 1.44 -8.93
CA GLY A 77 8.67 0.46 -8.37
C GLY A 77 10.07 0.46 -9.05
N PRO A 78 10.82 -0.63 -8.98
CA PRO A 78 10.45 -1.84 -8.24
C PRO A 78 10.34 -1.58 -6.73
N PHE A 79 9.42 -2.33 -6.07
CA PHE A 79 9.28 -2.32 -4.62
C PHE A 79 9.93 -3.57 -4.04
N GLY A 80 10.70 -3.39 -2.95
CA GLY A 80 11.37 -4.46 -2.21
C GLY A 80 10.42 -5.32 -1.38
N PHE A 81 11.00 -6.14 -0.49
CA PHE A 81 10.24 -6.91 0.49
C PHE A 81 9.45 -5.98 1.43
N PHE A 82 8.36 -6.50 2.00
CA PHE A 82 7.66 -5.77 3.05
C PHE A 82 8.39 -5.92 4.39
N ASN A 83 8.30 -4.87 5.18
CA ASN A 83 8.73 -4.87 6.58
C ASN A 83 7.53 -4.51 7.45
N LYS A 84 7.27 -5.30 8.49
CA LYS A 84 6.27 -4.97 9.50
C LYS A 84 6.81 -3.83 10.37
N VAL A 85 5.98 -2.85 10.67
CA VAL A 85 6.34 -1.69 11.48
C VAL A 85 5.48 -1.56 12.72
N TRP A 86 4.30 -2.18 12.74
CA TRP A 86 3.36 -2.12 13.85
C TRP A 86 2.41 -3.30 13.82
N SER A 87 2.07 -3.83 14.99
CA SER A 87 0.92 -4.71 15.19
C SER A 87 -0.11 -3.96 16.01
N ALA A 88 -1.31 -3.80 15.48
CA ALA A 88 -2.39 -3.07 16.13
C ALA A 88 -2.90 -3.84 17.36
N PRO A 89 -2.68 -3.33 18.59
CA PRO A 89 -3.03 -4.05 19.81
C PRO A 89 -4.55 -4.18 20.00
N GLU A 90 -5.33 -3.40 19.26
CA GLU A 90 -6.79 -3.47 19.34
C GLU A 90 -7.34 -4.80 18.82
N SER A 91 -6.63 -5.47 17.91
CA SER A 91 -7.01 -6.80 17.40
C SER A 91 -6.96 -7.89 18.48
N ASP A 92 -6.26 -7.64 19.61
CA ASP A 92 -6.22 -8.54 20.76
C ASP A 92 -7.38 -8.33 21.74
N LEU A 93 -8.13 -7.23 21.61
CA LEU A 93 -9.22 -6.87 22.53
C LEU A 93 -10.49 -7.67 22.27
N ASP A 94 -10.76 -7.99 21.02
CA ASP A 94 -11.93 -8.74 20.60
C ASP A 94 -11.59 -9.51 19.31
N PRO A 95 -12.03 -10.78 19.16
CA PRO A 95 -11.76 -11.59 17.98
C PRO A 95 -12.36 -11.03 16.68
N ASP A 96 -13.35 -10.16 16.76
CA ASP A 96 -13.98 -9.52 15.62
C ASP A 96 -13.31 -8.20 15.22
N TYR A 97 -12.38 -7.68 16.07
CA TYR A 97 -11.67 -6.44 15.77
C TYR A 97 -10.53 -6.64 14.77
N PHE A 98 -10.43 -5.74 13.81
CA PHE A 98 -9.37 -5.71 12.81
C PHE A 98 -8.90 -4.28 12.51
N ALA A 99 -7.62 -4.15 12.21
CA ALA A 99 -7.07 -2.91 11.70
C ALA A 99 -7.11 -2.87 10.16
N TYR A 100 -7.23 -1.68 9.60
CA TYR A 100 -7.29 -1.45 8.16
C TYR A 100 -6.87 -0.01 7.82
N ASN A 101 -6.73 0.30 6.52
CA ASN A 101 -6.49 1.64 6.01
C ASN A 101 -5.20 2.28 6.51
N ALA A 102 -4.12 1.50 6.63
CA ALA A 102 -2.83 2.03 7.02
C ALA A 102 -2.25 2.95 5.93
N LYS A 103 -1.89 4.20 6.30
CA LYS A 103 -1.37 5.22 5.38
C LYS A 103 -0.30 6.08 6.03
N ALA A 104 0.74 6.41 5.27
CA ALA A 104 1.72 7.41 5.66
C ALA A 104 1.22 8.84 5.38
N HIS A 105 1.67 9.78 6.21
CA HIS A 105 1.36 11.20 6.12
C HIS A 105 2.65 12.05 6.10
N PRO A 106 3.43 12.05 5.00
CA PRO A 106 4.69 12.80 4.94
C PRO A 106 4.53 14.29 5.22
N HIS A 107 3.41 14.89 4.78
CA HIS A 107 3.10 16.31 4.99
C HIS A 107 2.82 16.70 6.47
N LEU A 108 2.56 15.70 7.34
CA LEU A 108 2.41 15.85 8.80
C LEU A 108 3.61 15.28 9.57
N SER A 109 4.61 14.80 8.85
CA SER A 109 5.82 14.18 9.36
C SER A 109 6.95 15.23 9.47
N ASN A 110 8.09 14.84 9.99
CA ASN A 110 9.31 15.63 9.97
C ASN A 110 10.48 14.79 9.40
N GLU A 111 11.68 15.38 9.33
CA GLU A 111 12.86 14.70 8.77
C GLU A 111 13.32 13.48 9.58
N GLU A 112 12.91 13.36 10.83
CA GLU A 112 13.31 12.26 11.72
C GLU A 112 12.27 11.14 11.79
N LYS A 113 10.96 11.48 11.63
CA LYS A 113 9.86 10.56 11.92
C LYS A 113 8.78 10.62 10.86
N LEU A 114 8.33 9.46 10.41
CA LEU A 114 7.18 9.29 9.53
C LEU A 114 5.93 9.01 10.37
N LEU A 115 4.91 9.84 10.19
CA LEU A 115 3.59 9.63 10.80
C LEU A 115 2.78 8.67 9.92
N ILE A 116 2.21 7.64 10.54
CA ILE A 116 1.32 6.69 9.90
C ILE A 116 0.01 6.66 10.68
N SER A 117 -1.12 6.61 9.98
CA SER A 117 -2.42 6.33 10.59
C SER A 117 -2.93 4.95 10.17
N TYR A 118 -3.77 4.35 11.02
CA TYR A 118 -4.62 3.21 10.72
C TYR A 118 -5.96 3.36 11.44
N ASN A 119 -6.96 2.60 11.01
CA ASN A 119 -8.25 2.55 11.64
C ASN A 119 -8.49 1.15 12.23
N VAL A 120 -9.43 1.06 13.16
CA VAL A 120 -9.92 -0.21 13.70
C VAL A 120 -11.42 -0.31 13.48
N ASN A 121 -11.88 -1.49 13.15
CA ASN A 121 -13.28 -1.80 12.95
C ASN A 121 -13.59 -3.18 13.52
N SER A 122 -14.85 -3.58 13.51
CA SER A 122 -15.34 -4.90 13.92
C SER A 122 -16.13 -5.54 12.78
N PHE A 123 -16.01 -6.86 12.64
CA PHE A 123 -16.91 -7.67 11.80
C PHE A 123 -18.30 -7.79 12.40
N GLU A 124 -18.43 -7.61 13.74
CA GLU A 124 -19.71 -7.57 14.44
C GLU A 124 -20.22 -6.13 14.54
N PHE A 125 -21.31 -5.81 13.82
CA PHE A 125 -21.82 -4.44 13.74
C PHE A 125 -22.32 -3.88 15.09
N SER A 126 -22.76 -4.74 16.00
CA SER A 126 -23.26 -4.34 17.32
C SER A 126 -22.19 -3.70 18.20
N ASP A 127 -20.90 -3.98 17.96
CA ASP A 127 -19.78 -3.41 18.72
C ASP A 127 -19.70 -1.89 18.58
N HIS A 128 -20.16 -1.34 17.44
CA HIS A 128 -20.20 0.10 17.23
C HIS A 128 -21.16 0.85 18.19
N PHE A 129 -22.09 0.15 18.81
CA PHE A 129 -22.98 0.73 19.83
C PHE A 129 -22.38 0.67 21.24
N SER A 130 -21.44 -0.26 21.47
CA SER A 130 -20.81 -0.49 22.76
C SER A 130 -19.43 0.13 22.88
N ASP A 131 -18.67 0.21 21.78
CA ASP A 131 -17.32 0.79 21.74
C ASP A 131 -17.25 2.03 20.84
N ALA A 132 -17.32 3.20 21.49
CA ALA A 132 -17.12 4.50 20.80
C ALA A 132 -15.66 4.71 20.35
N GLY A 133 -14.74 3.82 20.68
CA GLY A 133 -13.36 3.82 20.25
C GLY A 133 -13.17 3.29 18.83
N LEU A 134 -14.10 2.49 18.33
CA LEU A 134 -14.11 2.05 16.95
C LEU A 134 -14.23 3.25 15.97
N TYR A 135 -13.74 3.11 14.74
CA TYR A 135 -13.70 4.16 13.71
C TYR A 135 -12.81 5.36 14.02
N ARG A 136 -12.16 5.42 15.16
CA ARG A 136 -11.20 6.50 15.40
C ARG A 136 -9.88 6.20 14.72
N PRO A 137 -9.30 7.15 13.98
CA PRO A 137 -7.95 6.99 13.46
C PRO A 137 -6.95 6.88 14.62
N ARG A 138 -6.03 5.94 14.50
CA ARG A 138 -4.88 5.79 15.38
C ARG A 138 -3.64 6.24 14.64
N PHE A 139 -2.67 6.73 15.40
CA PHE A 139 -1.45 7.27 14.83
C PHE A 139 -0.24 6.62 15.48
N ILE A 140 0.70 6.21 14.66
CA ILE A 140 2.02 5.77 15.07
C ILE A 140 3.06 6.63 14.39
N SER A 141 4.20 6.80 15.05
CA SER A 141 5.31 7.59 14.52
C SER A 141 6.55 6.72 14.54
N ILE A 142 7.10 6.45 13.35
CA ILE A 142 8.29 5.61 13.21
C ILE A 142 9.50 6.47 12.83
N PRO A 143 10.66 6.23 13.46
CA PRO A 143 11.90 6.88 13.06
C PRO A 143 12.26 6.51 11.62
N ILE A 144 12.55 7.50 10.78
CA ILE A 144 12.97 7.25 9.38
C ILE A 144 14.30 6.47 9.36
N SER A 145 15.14 6.67 10.38
CA SER A 145 16.40 5.93 10.54
C SER A 145 16.22 4.43 10.82
N GLU A 146 15.05 4.01 11.25
CA GLU A 146 14.72 2.59 11.49
C GLU A 146 14.12 1.90 10.25
N LEU A 147 13.83 2.67 9.18
CA LEU A 147 13.43 2.07 7.92
C LEU A 147 14.63 1.30 7.36
N ASP A 148 14.42 0.02 7.06
CA ASP A 148 15.44 -0.80 6.41
C ASP A 148 15.65 -0.32 4.97
N THR A 149 16.59 0.61 4.81
CA THR A 149 16.98 1.17 3.52
C THR A 149 17.98 0.29 2.77
N SER A 150 18.30 -0.89 3.27
CA SER A 150 19.09 -1.89 2.54
C SER A 150 18.26 -2.45 1.36
N PHE A 151 17.89 -1.57 0.45
CA PHE A 151 17.24 -1.89 -0.80
C PHE A 151 18.27 -2.56 -1.72
N SER A 152 18.45 -3.86 -1.56
CA SER A 152 19.02 -4.65 -2.63
C SER A 152 17.95 -4.75 -3.71
N GLU A 153 18.26 -4.30 -4.93
CA GLU A 153 17.44 -4.55 -6.10
C GLU A 153 17.11 -6.04 -6.15
N VAL A 154 15.94 -6.39 -5.63
CA VAL A 154 15.42 -7.73 -5.82
C VAL A 154 14.91 -7.74 -7.25
N THR A 155 15.74 -8.19 -8.16
CA THR A 155 15.27 -8.75 -9.43
C THR A 155 14.34 -9.91 -9.04
N GLN A 156 13.05 -9.61 -8.87
CA GLN A 156 12.05 -10.65 -8.77
C GLN A 156 12.05 -11.34 -10.13
N GLU A 157 12.57 -12.54 -10.19
CA GLU A 157 12.24 -13.47 -11.28
C GLU A 157 10.74 -13.78 -11.16
N PHE A 158 9.92 -12.90 -11.74
CA PHE A 158 8.51 -13.20 -11.95
C PHE A 158 8.42 -14.31 -12.99
N HIS A 159 8.11 -15.49 -12.54
CA HIS A 159 7.61 -16.53 -13.42
C HIS A 159 6.29 -16.03 -14.02
N LEU A 160 6.37 -15.54 -15.25
CA LEU A 160 5.18 -15.27 -16.06
C LEU A 160 4.42 -16.62 -16.19
N PRO A 161 3.12 -16.66 -15.85
CA PRO A 161 2.32 -17.82 -16.19
C PRO A 161 2.39 -17.99 -17.71
N SER A 162 2.91 -19.13 -18.16
CA SER A 162 2.95 -19.51 -19.56
C SER A 162 1.57 -19.29 -20.16
N LYS A 163 1.48 -18.51 -21.23
CA LYS A 163 0.24 -18.25 -21.98
C LYS A 163 -0.47 -19.57 -22.22
N ILE A 164 -1.66 -19.73 -21.65
CA ILE A 164 -2.55 -20.84 -21.96
C ILE A 164 -3.00 -20.61 -23.40
N SER A 165 -2.43 -21.37 -24.34
CA SER A 165 -2.91 -21.38 -25.72
C SER A 165 -4.21 -22.17 -25.75
N ILE A 166 -5.33 -21.48 -25.90
CA ILE A 166 -6.61 -22.10 -26.22
C ILE A 166 -6.59 -22.37 -27.72
N SER A 167 -6.34 -23.62 -28.11
CA SER A 167 -6.60 -24.10 -29.46
C SER A 167 -8.11 -24.23 -29.66
N ARG A 168 -8.63 -23.61 -30.70
CA ARG A 168 -10.01 -23.79 -31.19
C ARG A 168 -10.18 -25.16 -31.83
#